data_2c42e8f55930ef8059e733c39a64059f
#
_entry.id   2c42e8f55930ef8059e733c39a64059f
#
_cell.length_a   1.000
_cell.length_b   1.000
_cell.length_c   1.000
_cell.angle_alpha   90.00
_cell.angle_beta   90.00
_cell.angle_gamma   90.00
#
_symmetry.space_group_name_H-M   'P 1'
#
loop_
_entity.id
_entity.type
_entity.pdbx_description
1 polymer ?
#
loop_
_entity_poly.entity_id
_entity_poly.type
_entity_poly.pdbx_seq_one_letter_code
_entity_poly.pdbx_strand_id
1 'polypeptide(L)'
;MIRHVSIVTLKEGADVTQLTKALQEVVRRVPGAAAVAFGPDAGLRAGNGGFAVTFDFADEAAYRAWDTHPEHDRIRRELVQPLVSAVQRCQFRMQP
;
A
#
# COMPACT_ATOMS: atom_id res chain seq x y z
N MET A 1 14.01 11.77 -1.36
CA MET A 1 12.73 11.08 -1.54
C MET A 1 12.66 9.82 -0.68
N ILE A 2 11.48 9.50 -0.25
CA ILE A 2 11.21 8.29 0.54
C ILE A 2 10.32 7.37 -0.26
N ARG A 3 10.66 6.09 -0.32
CA ARG A 3 9.81 5.05 -0.90
C ARG A 3 9.20 4.22 0.21
N HIS A 4 7.88 4.11 0.17
CA HIS A 4 7.11 3.22 1.03
C HIS A 4 6.82 1.94 0.27
N VAL A 5 7.11 0.80 0.90
CA VAL A 5 6.86 -0.52 0.32
C VAL A 5 6.03 -1.33 1.30
N SER A 6 4.99 -1.99 0.81
CA SER A 6 4.22 -2.96 1.60
C SER A 6 4.13 -4.27 0.83
N ILE A 7 4.33 -5.37 1.55
CA ILE A 7 4.02 -6.70 1.06
C ILE A 7 2.82 -7.19 1.88
N VAL A 8 1.74 -7.51 1.19
CA VAL A 8 0.44 -7.81 1.81
C VAL A 8 0.10 -9.27 1.59
N THR A 9 -0.34 -9.93 2.66
CA THR A 9 -0.93 -11.26 2.60
C THR A 9 -2.43 -11.12 2.76
N LEU A 10 -3.19 -11.58 1.79
CA LEU A 10 -4.65 -11.54 1.83
C LEU A 10 -5.20 -12.68 2.68
N LYS A 11 -6.33 -12.45 3.30
CA LYS A 11 -7.09 -13.51 3.94
C LYS A 11 -7.52 -14.52 2.90
N GLU A 12 -7.66 -15.78 3.30
CA GLU A 12 -8.19 -16.83 2.42
C GLU A 12 -9.58 -16.43 1.92
N GLY A 13 -9.77 -16.53 0.60
CA GLY A 13 -11.01 -16.14 -0.04
C GLY A 13 -11.18 -14.66 -0.31
N ALA A 14 -10.24 -13.82 0.13
CA ALA A 14 -10.32 -12.38 -0.15
C ALA A 14 -10.07 -12.09 -1.63
N ASP A 15 -10.80 -11.13 -2.14
CA ASP A 15 -10.76 -10.77 -3.55
C ASP A 15 -9.70 -9.70 -3.80
N VAL A 16 -8.71 -10.03 -4.65
CA VAL A 16 -7.65 -9.09 -5.07
C VAL A 16 -8.26 -7.82 -5.69
N THR A 17 -9.36 -7.95 -6.41
CA THR A 17 -10.02 -6.80 -7.04
C THR A 17 -10.51 -5.80 -6.00
N GLN A 18 -11.00 -6.27 -4.86
CA GLN A 18 -11.43 -5.37 -3.77
C GLN A 18 -10.26 -4.61 -3.17
N LEU A 19 -9.11 -5.27 -2.97
CA LEU A 19 -7.91 -4.58 -2.48
C LEU A 19 -7.42 -3.55 -3.49
N THR A 20 -7.40 -3.89 -4.77
CA THR A 20 -7.02 -2.96 -5.83
C THR A 20 -7.90 -1.71 -5.82
N LYS A 21 -9.21 -1.88 -5.69
CA LYS A 21 -10.15 -0.76 -5.63
C LYS A 21 -9.92 0.09 -4.38
N ALA A 22 -9.64 -0.52 -3.24
CA ALA A 22 -9.34 0.20 -2.00
C ALA A 22 -8.09 1.08 -2.16
N LEU A 23 -7.04 0.55 -2.79
CA LEU A 23 -5.81 1.30 -3.04
C LEU A 23 -6.03 2.42 -4.05
N GLN A 24 -6.86 2.21 -5.07
CA GLN A 24 -7.24 3.27 -6.00
C GLN A 24 -7.98 4.41 -5.28
N GLU A 25 -8.80 4.10 -4.27
CA GLU A 25 -9.45 5.11 -3.43
C GLU A 25 -8.43 5.91 -2.63
N VAL A 26 -7.41 5.24 -2.06
CA VAL A 26 -6.33 5.94 -1.36
C VAL A 26 -5.65 6.93 -2.30
N VAL A 27 -5.27 6.50 -3.49
CA VAL A 27 -4.62 7.36 -4.48
C VAL A 27 -5.49 8.58 -4.82
N ARG A 28 -6.78 8.37 -4.98
CA ARG A 28 -7.72 9.42 -5.39
C ARG A 28 -8.00 10.41 -4.26
N ARG A 29 -8.07 9.95 -3.01
CA ARG A 29 -8.55 10.77 -1.89
C ARG A 29 -7.47 11.32 -0.99
N VAL A 30 -6.27 10.72 -1.01
CA VAL A 30 -5.19 11.11 -0.10
C VAL A 30 -4.04 11.68 -0.93
N PRO A 31 -3.75 12.99 -0.78
CA PRO A 31 -2.68 13.61 -1.57
C PRO A 31 -1.29 13.24 -1.04
N GLY A 32 -0.28 13.49 -1.86
CA GLY A 32 1.13 13.44 -1.46
C GLY A 32 1.93 12.28 -2.00
N ALA A 33 1.29 11.19 -2.43
CA ALA A 33 2.01 10.06 -2.99
C ALA A 33 2.29 10.26 -4.48
N ALA A 34 3.47 9.84 -4.91
CA ALA A 34 3.88 9.83 -6.32
C ALA A 34 4.38 8.44 -6.70
N ALA A 35 4.62 8.22 -8.01
CA ALA A 35 5.15 6.96 -8.53
C ALA A 35 4.43 5.73 -7.95
N VAL A 36 3.11 5.81 -7.90
CA VAL A 36 2.27 4.79 -7.29
C VAL A 36 2.25 3.54 -8.16
N ALA A 37 2.53 2.38 -7.53
CA ALA A 37 2.40 1.08 -8.21
C ALA A 37 1.95 0.04 -7.20
N PHE A 38 1.05 -0.83 -7.61
CA PHE A 38 0.62 -1.95 -6.78
C PHE A 38 0.01 -3.04 -7.65
N GLY A 39 0.05 -4.27 -7.15
CA GLY A 39 -0.53 -5.40 -7.86
C GLY A 39 -0.29 -6.72 -7.15
N PRO A 40 -1.00 -7.78 -7.60
CA PRO A 40 -0.78 -9.11 -7.08
C PRO A 40 0.57 -9.67 -7.52
N ASP A 41 1.06 -10.65 -6.75
CA ASP A 41 2.29 -11.35 -7.10
C ASP A 41 2.19 -11.97 -8.50
N ALA A 42 3.28 -11.87 -9.26
CA ALA A 42 3.32 -12.36 -10.64
C ALA A 42 3.56 -13.88 -10.73
N GLY A 43 3.79 -14.55 -9.61
CA GLY A 43 3.98 -16.00 -9.58
C GLY A 43 5.30 -16.49 -10.10
N LEU A 44 6.34 -15.65 -10.06
CA LEU A 44 7.65 -15.97 -10.67
C LEU A 44 8.55 -16.80 -9.76
N ARG A 45 8.26 -16.86 -8.47
CA ARG A 45 9.11 -17.57 -7.51
C ARG A 45 8.27 -18.06 -6.32
N ALA A 46 8.56 -19.25 -5.84
CA ALA A 46 7.92 -19.78 -4.64
C ALA A 46 8.31 -18.96 -3.42
N GLY A 47 7.40 -18.86 -2.45
CA GLY A 47 7.63 -18.14 -1.20
C GLY A 47 7.35 -16.65 -1.25
N ASN A 48 6.93 -16.12 -2.40
CA ASN A 48 6.57 -14.70 -2.52
C ASN A 48 5.32 -14.35 -1.69
N GLY A 49 5.21 -13.08 -1.29
CA GLY A 49 3.99 -12.53 -0.74
C GLY A 49 2.89 -12.41 -1.79
N GLY A 50 1.67 -12.09 -1.39
CA GLY A 50 0.53 -12.14 -2.28
C GLY A 50 0.27 -10.86 -3.07
N PHE A 51 0.68 -9.70 -2.55
CA PHE A 51 0.37 -8.39 -3.16
C PHE A 51 1.42 -7.39 -2.73
N ALA A 52 1.83 -6.51 -3.61
CA ALA A 52 2.82 -5.49 -3.30
C ALA A 52 2.29 -4.09 -3.62
N VAL A 53 2.73 -3.12 -2.82
CA VAL A 53 2.36 -1.71 -2.95
C VAL A 53 3.61 -0.86 -2.81
N THR A 54 3.80 0.10 -3.71
CA THR A 54 4.86 1.10 -3.58
C THR A 54 4.31 2.50 -3.82
N PHE A 55 4.74 3.44 -2.96
CA PHE A 55 4.44 4.85 -3.07
C PHE A 55 5.71 5.64 -2.79
N ASP A 56 5.92 6.72 -3.52
CA ASP A 56 7.03 7.64 -3.28
C ASP A 56 6.53 8.95 -2.67
N PHE A 57 7.33 9.53 -1.77
CA PHE A 57 7.04 10.79 -1.10
C PHE A 57 8.25 11.71 -1.21
N ALA A 58 8.01 13.00 -1.30
CA ALA A 58 9.07 14.00 -1.41
C ALA A 58 10.02 13.95 -0.20
N ASP A 59 9.44 13.79 1.00
CA ASP A 59 10.19 13.77 2.26
C ASP A 59 9.39 13.03 3.35
N GLU A 60 9.98 12.95 4.53
CA GLU A 60 9.37 12.31 5.69
C GLU A 60 8.07 12.99 6.11
N ALA A 61 8.00 14.32 6.05
CA ALA A 61 6.79 15.05 6.43
C ALA A 61 5.63 14.71 5.51
N ALA A 62 5.88 14.58 4.21
CA ALA A 62 4.86 14.19 3.23
C ALA A 62 4.35 12.78 3.49
N TYR A 63 5.25 11.83 3.80
CA TYR A 63 4.86 10.48 4.16
C TYR A 63 3.98 10.47 5.43
N ARG A 64 4.37 11.20 6.48
CA ARG A 64 3.63 11.22 7.73
C ARG A 64 2.25 11.85 7.57
N ALA A 65 2.14 12.92 6.78
CA ALA A 65 0.85 13.55 6.48
C ALA A 65 -0.09 12.60 5.73
N TRP A 66 0.45 11.84 4.79
CA TRP A 66 -0.31 10.84 4.05
C TRP A 66 -0.74 9.66 4.96
N ASP A 67 0.18 9.16 5.77
CA ASP A 67 -0.08 8.00 6.64
C ASP A 67 -1.16 8.30 7.68
N THR A 68 -1.18 9.50 8.22
CA THR A 68 -2.13 9.91 9.26
C THR A 68 -3.37 10.64 8.72
N HIS A 69 -3.49 10.77 7.40
CA HIS A 69 -4.64 11.44 6.80
C HIS A 69 -5.94 10.73 7.17
N PRO A 70 -6.99 11.46 7.58
CA PRO A 70 -8.25 10.84 8.02
C PRO A 70 -8.88 9.92 6.97
N GLU A 71 -8.82 10.29 5.68
CA GLU A 71 -9.34 9.45 4.61
C GLU A 71 -8.52 8.17 4.44
N HIS A 72 -7.18 8.23 4.62
CA HIS A 72 -6.34 7.04 4.58
C HIS A 72 -6.69 6.10 5.74
N ASP A 73 -6.85 6.65 6.94
CA ASP A 73 -7.23 5.87 8.12
C ASP A 73 -8.59 5.18 7.91
N ARG A 74 -9.57 5.90 7.38
CA ARG A 74 -10.89 5.34 7.09
C ARG A 74 -10.82 4.20 6.08
N ILE A 75 -10.15 4.43 4.95
CA ILE A 75 -10.02 3.42 3.89
C ILE A 75 -9.27 2.19 4.41
N ARG A 76 -8.18 2.41 5.14
CA ARG A 76 -7.41 1.32 5.73
C ARG A 76 -8.28 0.45 6.63
N ARG A 77 -9.03 1.09 7.52
CA ARG A 77 -9.86 0.38 8.49
C ARG A 77 -11.06 -0.30 7.86
N GLU A 78 -11.74 0.38 6.95
CA GLU A 78 -13.01 -0.11 6.40
C GLU A 78 -12.86 -1.01 5.18
N LEU A 79 -11.86 -0.74 4.33
CA LEU A 79 -11.75 -1.40 3.04
C LEU A 79 -10.53 -2.32 2.91
N VAL A 80 -9.46 -2.07 3.67
CA VAL A 80 -8.21 -2.85 3.56
C VAL A 80 -8.12 -3.92 4.63
N GLN A 81 -8.24 -3.55 5.89
CA GLN A 81 -8.08 -4.49 7.01
C GLN A 81 -8.97 -5.72 6.91
N PRO A 82 -10.23 -5.61 6.47
CA PRO A 82 -11.06 -6.81 6.32
C PRO A 82 -10.53 -7.84 5.33
N LEU A 83 -9.67 -7.44 4.41
CA LEU A 83 -9.13 -8.32 3.36
C LEU A 83 -7.76 -8.89 3.69
N VAL A 84 -7.07 -8.36 4.71
CA VAL A 84 -5.64 -8.59 4.93
C VAL A 84 -5.41 -9.39 6.19
N SER A 85 -4.60 -10.45 6.11
CA SER A 85 -4.19 -11.25 7.27
C SER A 85 -2.84 -10.79 7.82
N ALA A 86 -1.96 -10.25 6.99
CA ALA A 86 -0.66 -9.76 7.42
C ALA A 86 -0.12 -8.72 6.44
N VAL A 87 0.68 -7.80 6.94
CA VAL A 87 1.38 -6.82 6.12
C VAL A 87 2.78 -6.60 6.67
N GLN A 88 3.74 -6.49 5.77
CA GLN A 88 5.10 -6.12 6.10
C GLN A 88 5.44 -4.81 5.39
N ARG A 89 5.96 -3.83 6.12
CA ARG A 89 6.23 -2.48 5.60
C ARG A 89 7.68 -2.12 5.76
N CYS A 90 8.15 -1.29 4.84
CA CYS A 90 9.45 -0.65 4.96
C CYS A 90 9.39 0.70 4.25
N GLN A 91 9.99 1.71 4.85
CA GLN A 91 10.20 2.98 4.18
C GLN A 91 11.70 3.22 4.14
N PHE A 92 12.22 3.63 3.00
CA PHE A 92 13.64 3.90 2.87
C PHE A 92 13.88 5.16 2.06
N ARG A 93 15.02 5.82 2.35
CA ARG A 93 15.47 6.98 1.58
C ARG A 93 16.14 6.48 0.32
N MET A 94 15.66 6.98 -0.82
CA MET A 94 16.27 6.61 -2.09
C MET A 94 17.59 7.35 -2.26
N GLN A 95 18.60 6.61 -2.64
CA GLN A 95 19.91 7.19 -2.93
C GLN A 95 19.84 7.94 -4.26
N PRO A 96 20.52 9.12 -4.35
CA PRO A 96 20.57 9.88 -5.60
C PRO A 96 21.35 9.16 -6.67
#